data_1639016c6f8ffd85a10842bb031e34b9
#
_entry.id   1639016c6f8ffd85a10842bb031e34b9
#
_cell.length_a   1.000
_cell.length_b   1.000
_cell.length_c   1.000
_cell.angle_alpha   90.00
_cell.angle_beta   90.00
_cell.angle_gamma   90.00
#
_symmetry.space_group_name_H-M   'P 1'
#
loop_
_entity.id
_entity.type
_entity.pdbx_description
1 polymer ?
#
loop_
_entity_poly.entity_id
_entity_poly.type
_entity_poly.pdbx_seq_one_letter_code
_entity_poly.pdbx_strand_id
1 'polypeptide(L)'
;DYNNNYSFVPEFGRDLMSILDVPKGSRVLDLGCGNGSLTQALTDVGYEAVGMDVSDDFLKSARARYPHLHFVEGNAVNFETDEPYDAIFSNAMLNWINDEDHPQMLKSVYDALRPGGEFVFECGGFGNNALIHRALSNAFASHHMKYQVPYYFPTIGNYATMLEKTGFRVIYAALLDRPTPLLGESGMRDWISMFIIKPFMGVAPDVKEKIINEAVSDLRSVLYSNKTWTADYVRLRMKAIRLYD
;
A
#
# COMPACT_ATOMS: atom_id res chain seq x y z
N ASP A 1 -4.97 13.65 -11.02
CA ASP A 1 -6.14 13.16 -10.26
C ASP A 1 -5.95 11.68 -9.95
N TYR A 2 -5.68 11.33 -8.68
CA TYR A 2 -5.32 9.98 -8.22
C TYR A 2 -6.33 8.92 -8.71
N ASN A 3 -7.62 9.23 -8.65
CA ASN A 3 -8.70 8.31 -9.01
C ASN A 3 -8.75 7.92 -10.50
N ASN A 4 -8.30 8.80 -11.40
CA ASN A 4 -8.36 8.54 -12.84
C ASN A 4 -7.08 7.89 -13.38
N ASN A 5 -5.94 8.14 -12.76
CA ASN A 5 -4.64 7.68 -13.27
C ASN A 5 -4.19 6.32 -12.68
N TYR A 6 -4.83 5.86 -11.59
CA TYR A 6 -4.43 4.65 -10.86
C TYR A 6 -5.62 3.72 -10.55
N SER A 7 -6.53 3.59 -11.50
CA SER A 7 -7.70 2.68 -11.42
C SER A 7 -7.33 1.20 -11.27
N PHE A 8 -6.08 0.83 -11.55
CA PHE A 8 -5.57 -0.53 -11.39
C PHE A 8 -5.41 -0.96 -9.91
N VAL A 9 -5.26 -0.02 -8.97
CA VAL A 9 -5.10 -0.35 -7.53
C VAL A 9 -6.30 -1.12 -6.99
N PRO A 10 -7.57 -0.74 -7.26
CA PRO A 10 -8.73 -1.53 -6.88
C PRO A 10 -8.83 -2.89 -7.58
N GLU A 11 -8.40 -3.03 -8.85
CA GLU A 11 -8.42 -4.31 -9.56
C GLU A 11 -7.50 -5.35 -8.91
N PHE A 12 -6.28 -4.95 -8.56
CA PHE A 12 -5.34 -5.83 -7.85
C PHE A 12 -5.79 -6.15 -6.43
N GLY A 13 -6.48 -5.23 -5.76
CA GLY A 13 -7.08 -5.48 -4.45
C GLY A 13 -8.17 -6.54 -4.49
N ARG A 14 -8.95 -6.63 -5.57
CA ARG A 14 -9.97 -7.69 -5.74
C ARG A 14 -9.35 -9.09 -5.82
N ASP A 15 -8.21 -9.23 -6.50
CA ASP A 15 -7.47 -10.50 -6.54
C ASP A 15 -6.97 -10.89 -5.13
N LEU A 16 -6.52 -9.93 -4.34
CA LEU A 16 -6.12 -10.16 -2.95
C LEU A 16 -7.30 -10.66 -2.07
N MET A 17 -8.53 -10.20 -2.33
CA MET A 17 -9.71 -10.62 -1.58
C MET A 17 -9.99 -12.13 -1.69
N SER A 18 -9.54 -12.78 -2.78
CA SER A 18 -9.70 -14.24 -2.95
C SER A 18 -8.92 -15.07 -1.94
N ILE A 19 -7.99 -14.46 -1.20
CA ILE A 19 -7.20 -15.13 -0.15
C ILE A 19 -7.90 -15.10 1.21
N LEU A 20 -8.92 -14.23 1.39
CA LEU A 20 -9.78 -14.27 2.59
C LEU A 20 -10.55 -15.59 2.63
N ASP A 21 -10.50 -16.27 3.76
CA ASP A 21 -11.17 -17.58 3.98
C ASP A 21 -12.09 -17.50 5.21
N VAL A 22 -12.76 -16.35 5.38
CA VAL A 22 -13.79 -16.16 6.40
C VAL A 22 -15.18 -16.31 5.77
N PRO A 23 -16.18 -16.82 6.51
CA PRO A 23 -17.55 -16.97 6.00
C PRO A 23 -18.16 -15.65 5.53
N LYS A 24 -19.11 -15.73 4.60
CA LYS A 24 -19.95 -14.56 4.28
C LYS A 24 -20.70 -14.09 5.54
N GLY A 25 -20.90 -12.79 5.65
CA GLY A 25 -21.42 -12.16 6.88
C GLY A 25 -20.35 -11.89 7.94
N SER A 26 -19.09 -12.30 7.71
CA SER A 26 -17.98 -11.95 8.61
C SER A 26 -17.71 -10.46 8.62
N ARG A 27 -17.34 -9.95 9.80
CA ARG A 27 -16.95 -8.56 10.01
C ARG A 27 -15.50 -8.34 9.56
N VAL A 28 -15.30 -7.53 8.53
CA VAL A 28 -13.98 -7.29 7.90
C VAL A 28 -13.61 -5.82 7.97
N LEU A 29 -12.40 -5.53 8.47
CA LEU A 29 -11.82 -4.19 8.42
C LEU A 29 -11.00 -4.03 7.13
N ASP A 30 -11.32 -3.01 6.34
CA ASP A 30 -10.47 -2.52 5.24
C ASP A 30 -9.55 -1.43 5.80
N LEU A 31 -8.32 -1.81 6.15
CA LEU A 31 -7.34 -0.97 6.83
C LEU A 31 -6.54 -0.17 5.81
N GLY A 32 -6.70 1.16 5.82
CA GLY A 32 -6.22 2.08 4.79
C GLY A 32 -7.13 2.08 3.57
N CYS A 33 -8.43 2.25 3.79
CA CYS A 33 -9.49 2.08 2.79
C CYS A 33 -9.49 3.16 1.69
N GLY A 34 -8.80 4.26 1.87
CA GLY A 34 -8.74 5.38 0.94
C GLY A 34 -10.12 5.86 0.53
N ASN A 35 -10.45 5.82 -0.77
CA ASN A 35 -11.73 6.24 -1.32
C ASN A 35 -12.88 5.22 -1.16
N GLY A 36 -12.68 4.13 -0.43
CA GLY A 36 -13.69 3.14 -0.11
C GLY A 36 -14.01 2.11 -1.20
N SER A 37 -13.30 2.11 -2.32
CA SER A 37 -13.60 1.21 -3.45
C SER A 37 -13.44 -0.27 -3.09
N LEU A 38 -12.45 -0.63 -2.26
CA LEU A 38 -12.25 -2.00 -1.80
C LEU A 38 -13.20 -2.36 -0.66
N THR A 39 -13.55 -1.41 0.21
CA THR A 39 -14.60 -1.58 1.22
C THR A 39 -15.93 -1.95 0.56
N GLN A 40 -16.31 -1.26 -0.53
CA GLN A 40 -17.49 -1.61 -1.32
C GLN A 40 -17.35 -3.02 -1.92
N ALA A 41 -16.19 -3.35 -2.51
CA ALA A 41 -15.99 -4.67 -3.11
C ALA A 41 -16.06 -5.81 -2.07
N LEU A 42 -15.57 -5.61 -0.84
CA LEU A 42 -15.72 -6.54 0.29
C LEU A 42 -17.19 -6.72 0.65
N THR A 43 -17.98 -5.65 0.67
CA THR A 43 -19.43 -5.71 0.92
C THR A 43 -20.16 -6.43 -0.20
N ASP A 44 -19.80 -6.19 -1.47
CA ASP A 44 -20.43 -6.84 -2.64
C ASP A 44 -20.24 -8.37 -2.64
N VAL A 45 -19.12 -8.86 -2.09
CA VAL A 45 -18.90 -10.32 -1.94
C VAL A 45 -19.54 -10.91 -0.69
N GLY A 46 -20.18 -10.07 0.13
CA GLY A 46 -21.04 -10.51 1.25
C GLY A 46 -20.41 -10.40 2.64
N TYR A 47 -19.36 -9.59 2.84
CA TYR A 47 -18.81 -9.27 4.15
C TYR A 47 -19.48 -8.04 4.76
N GLU A 48 -19.48 -7.94 6.08
CA GLU A 48 -19.80 -6.72 6.84
C GLU A 48 -18.51 -5.85 6.91
N ALA A 49 -18.27 -5.09 5.83
CA ALA A 49 -17.02 -4.34 5.70
C ALA A 49 -17.10 -2.97 6.39
N VAL A 50 -16.04 -2.64 7.13
CA VAL A 50 -15.80 -1.31 7.71
C VAL A 50 -14.51 -0.77 7.10
N GLY A 51 -14.53 0.45 6.55
CA GLY A 51 -13.33 1.11 6.04
C GLY A 51 -12.70 2.00 7.11
N MET A 52 -11.39 1.91 7.30
CA MET A 52 -10.62 2.81 8.16
C MET A 52 -9.51 3.49 7.36
N ASP A 53 -9.37 4.80 7.54
CA ASP A 53 -8.25 5.58 7.00
C ASP A 53 -7.89 6.72 7.94
N VAL A 54 -6.65 7.21 7.87
CA VAL A 54 -6.18 8.36 8.65
C VAL A 54 -6.51 9.69 7.95
N SER A 55 -6.81 9.64 6.64
CA SER A 55 -7.06 10.81 5.82
C SER A 55 -8.53 11.19 5.80
N ASP A 56 -8.87 12.30 6.45
CA ASP A 56 -10.23 12.86 6.44
C ASP A 56 -10.71 13.18 5.00
N ASP A 57 -9.84 13.62 4.11
CA ASP A 57 -10.18 13.90 2.72
C ASP A 57 -10.57 12.63 1.95
N PHE A 58 -9.85 11.51 2.16
CA PHE A 58 -10.23 10.22 1.60
C PHE A 58 -11.56 9.75 2.18
N LEU A 59 -11.75 9.87 3.49
CA LEU A 59 -13.00 9.45 4.16
C LEU A 59 -14.21 10.28 3.72
N LYS A 60 -14.07 11.59 3.52
CA LYS A 60 -15.12 12.43 2.93
C LYS A 60 -15.51 11.95 1.54
N SER A 61 -14.52 11.65 0.70
CA SER A 61 -14.74 11.10 -0.64
C SER A 61 -15.42 9.73 -0.59
N ALA A 62 -14.98 8.84 0.29
CA ALA A 62 -15.55 7.51 0.49
C ALA A 62 -17.02 7.58 0.94
N ARG A 63 -17.32 8.40 1.96
CA ARG A 63 -18.70 8.61 2.48
C ARG A 63 -19.63 9.22 1.43
N ALA A 64 -19.14 10.16 0.62
CA ALA A 64 -19.92 10.75 -0.47
C ALA A 64 -20.23 9.72 -1.57
N ARG A 65 -19.28 8.83 -1.88
CA ARG A 65 -19.41 7.83 -2.94
C ARG A 65 -20.22 6.61 -2.51
N TYR A 66 -20.08 6.21 -1.24
CA TYR A 66 -20.71 5.01 -0.66
C TYR A 66 -21.40 5.33 0.67
N PRO A 67 -22.49 6.12 0.64
CA PRO A 67 -23.14 6.62 1.87
C PRO A 67 -23.79 5.52 2.73
N HIS A 68 -23.94 4.31 2.21
CA HIS A 68 -24.48 3.15 2.89
C HIS A 68 -23.42 2.31 3.62
N LEU A 69 -22.12 2.61 3.43
CA LEU A 69 -21.02 1.92 4.09
C LEU A 69 -20.56 2.67 5.33
N HIS A 70 -19.96 1.92 6.25
CA HIS A 70 -19.39 2.48 7.46
C HIS A 70 -17.92 2.81 7.28
N PHE A 71 -17.53 4.07 7.54
CA PHE A 71 -16.15 4.56 7.47
C PHE A 71 -15.76 5.25 8.77
N VAL A 72 -14.63 4.86 9.33
CA VAL A 72 -14.07 5.40 10.57
C VAL A 72 -12.72 6.07 10.32
N GLU A 73 -12.44 7.15 11.02
CA GLU A 73 -11.12 7.73 11.06
C GLU A 73 -10.27 6.97 12.08
N GLY A 74 -9.06 6.58 11.69
CA GLY A 74 -8.16 5.87 12.58
C GLY A 74 -6.75 5.76 12.00
N ASN A 75 -5.78 5.70 12.93
CA ASN A 75 -4.38 5.49 12.58
C ASN A 75 -4.05 4.00 12.75
N ALA A 76 -3.62 3.35 11.68
CA ALA A 76 -3.27 1.93 11.67
C ALA A 76 -2.24 1.53 12.74
N VAL A 77 -1.40 2.46 13.19
CA VAL A 77 -0.36 2.20 14.19
C VAL A 77 -0.95 1.99 15.59
N ASN A 78 -2.08 2.66 15.93
CA ASN A 78 -2.58 2.68 17.31
C ASN A 78 -4.12 2.72 17.42
N PHE A 79 -4.82 2.05 16.49
CA PHE A 79 -6.27 1.95 16.58
C PHE A 79 -6.72 0.88 17.59
N GLU A 80 -7.91 1.10 18.11
CA GLU A 80 -8.63 0.16 18.99
C GLU A 80 -10.02 -0.09 18.42
N THR A 81 -10.67 -1.16 18.84
CA THR A 81 -12.03 -1.52 18.45
C THR A 81 -12.80 -2.09 19.62
N ASP A 82 -14.07 -1.75 19.73
CA ASP A 82 -14.97 -2.27 20.77
C ASP A 82 -15.37 -3.74 20.50
N GLU A 83 -15.41 -4.13 19.23
CA GLU A 83 -15.74 -5.48 18.78
C GLU A 83 -14.66 -6.02 17.84
N PRO A 84 -14.15 -7.24 18.07
CA PRO A 84 -13.10 -7.80 17.22
C PRO A 84 -13.60 -8.11 15.80
N TYR A 85 -12.67 -8.05 14.85
CA TYR A 85 -12.90 -8.42 13.45
C TYR A 85 -12.61 -9.90 13.21
N ASP A 86 -13.32 -10.48 12.25
CA ASP A 86 -13.07 -11.83 11.73
C ASP A 86 -11.83 -11.82 10.80
N ALA A 87 -11.69 -10.74 10.04
CA ALA A 87 -10.52 -10.49 9.23
C ALA A 87 -10.18 -9.01 9.15
N ILE A 88 -8.89 -8.72 8.97
CA ILE A 88 -8.39 -7.40 8.59
C ILE A 88 -7.74 -7.53 7.23
N PHE A 89 -8.18 -6.71 6.29
CA PHE A 89 -7.71 -6.64 4.93
C PHE A 89 -6.97 -5.32 4.72
N SER A 90 -5.85 -5.32 4.01
CA SER A 90 -5.15 -4.08 3.67
C SER A 90 -4.47 -4.17 2.32
N ASN A 91 -4.67 -3.18 1.46
CA ASN A 91 -4.06 -3.12 0.14
C ASN A 91 -3.33 -1.80 -0.10
N ALA A 92 -2.03 -1.89 -0.41
CA ALA A 92 -1.15 -0.78 -0.79
C ALA A 92 -1.00 0.34 0.27
N MET A 93 -1.31 0.07 1.55
CA MET A 93 -1.22 1.04 2.63
C MET A 93 0.04 0.88 3.48
N LEU A 94 0.45 -0.35 3.81
CA LEU A 94 1.50 -0.62 4.80
C LEU A 94 2.84 0.05 4.49
N ASN A 95 3.19 0.22 3.23
CA ASN A 95 4.44 0.88 2.84
C ASN A 95 4.50 2.39 3.15
N TRP A 96 3.38 3.01 3.56
CA TRP A 96 3.32 4.41 4.01
C TRP A 96 3.66 4.56 5.49
N ILE A 97 3.63 3.46 6.25
CA ILE A 97 4.02 3.41 7.67
C ILE A 97 5.55 3.36 7.73
N ASN A 98 6.17 4.10 8.66
CA ASN A 98 7.61 4.02 8.86
C ASN A 98 7.99 2.63 9.38
N ASP A 99 9.20 2.16 9.08
CA ASP A 99 9.65 0.81 9.44
C ASP A 99 9.64 0.57 10.96
N GLU A 100 9.99 1.57 11.76
CA GLU A 100 9.96 1.50 13.23
C GLU A 100 8.55 1.36 13.83
N ASP A 101 7.50 1.78 13.11
CA ASP A 101 6.11 1.76 13.58
C ASP A 101 5.39 0.44 13.25
N HIS A 102 5.93 -0.40 12.37
CA HIS A 102 5.30 -1.67 11.97
C HIS A 102 5.06 -2.64 13.14
N PRO A 103 5.97 -2.81 14.12
CA PRO A 103 5.68 -3.68 15.26
C PRO A 103 4.45 -3.25 16.05
N GLN A 104 4.27 -1.94 16.25
CA GLN A 104 3.11 -1.40 16.95
C GLN A 104 1.84 -1.55 16.11
N MET A 105 1.90 -1.28 14.81
CA MET A 105 0.78 -1.49 13.89
C MET A 105 0.33 -2.96 13.89
N LEU A 106 1.27 -3.91 13.82
CA LEU A 106 0.96 -5.34 13.88
C LEU A 106 0.33 -5.73 15.22
N LYS A 107 0.75 -5.11 16.33
CA LYS A 107 0.12 -5.30 17.63
C LYS A 107 -1.34 -4.80 17.63
N SER A 108 -1.62 -3.63 17.07
CA SER A 108 -2.99 -3.11 16.95
C SER A 108 -3.87 -4.00 16.07
N VAL A 109 -3.32 -4.51 14.95
CA VAL A 109 -4.01 -5.49 14.08
C VAL A 109 -4.29 -6.79 14.83
N TYR A 110 -3.31 -7.30 15.58
CA TYR A 110 -3.45 -8.53 16.37
C TYR A 110 -4.56 -8.38 17.42
N ASP A 111 -4.55 -7.30 18.18
CA ASP A 111 -5.52 -7.05 19.25
C ASP A 111 -6.95 -6.87 18.70
N ALA A 112 -7.08 -6.27 17.52
CA ALA A 112 -8.35 -6.03 16.86
C ALA A 112 -8.97 -7.26 16.19
N LEU A 113 -8.21 -8.33 15.98
CA LEU A 113 -8.73 -9.60 15.43
C LEU A 113 -9.26 -10.49 16.56
N ARG A 114 -10.30 -11.29 16.29
CA ARG A 114 -10.66 -12.40 17.18
C ARG A 114 -9.61 -13.53 17.10
N PRO A 115 -9.50 -14.40 18.10
CA PRO A 115 -8.74 -15.65 17.98
C PRO A 115 -9.17 -16.44 16.73
N GLY A 116 -8.22 -16.89 15.92
CA GLY A 116 -8.46 -17.51 14.61
C GLY A 116 -8.76 -16.53 13.47
N GLY A 117 -8.84 -15.23 13.74
CA GLY A 117 -9.05 -14.19 12.73
C GLY A 117 -7.85 -14.01 11.79
N GLU A 118 -8.12 -13.50 10.61
CA GLU A 118 -7.16 -13.42 9.49
C GLU A 118 -6.65 -12.01 9.28
N PHE A 119 -5.35 -11.85 9.06
CA PHE A 119 -4.74 -10.64 8.48
C PHE A 119 -4.26 -10.94 7.07
N VAL A 120 -4.90 -10.32 6.07
CA VAL A 120 -4.58 -10.46 4.65
C VAL A 120 -4.17 -9.10 4.10
N PHE A 121 -2.97 -9.03 3.54
CA PHE A 121 -2.50 -7.75 2.99
C PHE A 121 -1.61 -7.91 1.76
N GLU A 122 -1.54 -6.81 0.98
CA GLU A 122 -0.57 -6.61 -0.07
C GLU A 122 0.03 -5.21 0.04
N CYS A 123 1.36 -5.12 -0.06
CA CYS A 123 2.09 -3.86 -0.06
C CYS A 123 3.31 -3.92 -0.97
N GLY A 124 4.07 -2.83 -1.10
CA GLY A 124 5.39 -2.88 -1.73
C GLY A 124 6.33 -3.78 -0.95
N GLY A 125 6.97 -4.73 -1.63
CA GLY A 125 7.95 -5.63 -1.05
C GLY A 125 9.38 -5.30 -1.47
N PHE A 126 10.34 -6.10 -1.02
CA PHE A 126 11.75 -5.92 -1.38
C PHE A 126 11.95 -5.86 -2.90
N GLY A 127 12.65 -4.86 -3.35
CA GLY A 127 12.87 -4.60 -4.78
C GLY A 127 11.79 -3.75 -5.47
N ASN A 128 10.72 -3.36 -4.76
CA ASN A 128 9.66 -2.53 -5.34
C ASN A 128 10.20 -1.20 -5.86
N ASN A 129 9.96 -0.92 -7.15
CA ASN A 129 10.40 0.28 -7.86
C ASN A 129 11.93 0.52 -7.77
N ALA A 130 12.72 -0.57 -7.74
CA ALA A 130 14.16 -0.49 -7.55
C ALA A 130 14.87 0.30 -8.66
N LEU A 131 14.42 0.19 -9.92
CA LEU A 131 14.98 0.95 -11.04
C LEU A 131 14.65 2.44 -10.88
N ILE A 132 13.42 2.77 -10.52
CA ILE A 132 12.98 4.16 -10.31
C ILE A 132 13.77 4.79 -9.14
N HIS A 133 13.88 4.11 -8.02
CA HIS A 133 14.63 4.62 -6.86
C HIS A 133 16.13 4.76 -7.14
N ARG A 134 16.71 3.87 -7.95
CA ARG A 134 18.11 3.98 -8.39
C ARG A 134 18.33 5.20 -9.28
N ALA A 135 17.48 5.43 -10.27
CA ALA A 135 17.55 6.61 -11.14
C ALA A 135 17.42 7.92 -10.35
N LEU A 136 16.45 7.97 -9.42
CA LEU A 136 16.29 9.11 -8.50
C LEU A 136 17.53 9.30 -7.62
N SER A 137 18.13 8.23 -7.07
CA SER A 137 19.34 8.32 -6.26
C SER A 137 20.52 8.92 -7.05
N ASN A 138 20.68 8.50 -8.31
CA ASN A 138 21.72 9.03 -9.20
C ASN A 138 21.48 10.52 -9.51
N ALA A 139 20.24 10.89 -9.86
CA ALA A 139 19.88 12.28 -10.16
C ALA A 139 20.01 13.20 -8.94
N PHE A 140 19.66 12.76 -7.72
CA PHE A 140 19.94 13.52 -6.50
C PHE A 140 21.43 13.71 -6.27
N ALA A 141 22.23 12.66 -6.48
CA ALA A 141 23.67 12.70 -6.29
C ALA A 141 24.37 13.66 -7.29
N SER A 142 23.91 13.78 -8.55
CA SER A 142 24.42 14.74 -9.54
C SER A 142 24.23 16.19 -9.10
N HIS A 143 23.23 16.44 -8.26
CA HIS A 143 22.96 17.74 -7.63
C HIS A 143 23.55 17.87 -6.20
N HIS A 144 24.50 17.00 -5.82
CA HIS A 144 25.13 16.97 -4.48
C HIS A 144 24.12 16.77 -3.33
N MET A 145 23.02 16.09 -3.60
CA MET A 145 21.96 15.83 -2.64
C MET A 145 21.86 14.33 -2.33
N LYS A 146 21.42 13.98 -1.12
CA LYS A 146 21.20 12.59 -0.71
C LYS A 146 19.75 12.21 -0.97
N TYR A 147 19.54 11.08 -1.62
CA TYR A 147 18.23 10.46 -1.77
C TYR A 147 18.04 9.37 -0.70
N GLN A 148 16.86 9.33 -0.14
CA GLN A 148 16.42 8.24 0.73
C GLN A 148 15.07 7.74 0.24
N VAL A 149 14.93 6.42 0.08
CA VAL A 149 13.65 5.79 -0.28
C VAL A 149 12.62 6.12 0.80
N PRO A 150 11.48 6.75 0.46
CA PRO A 150 10.53 7.24 1.46
C PRO A 150 9.55 6.17 1.98
N TYR A 151 9.76 4.91 1.62
CA TYR A 151 8.87 3.79 1.88
C TYR A 151 9.60 2.62 2.51
N TYR A 152 8.88 1.82 3.27
CA TYR A 152 9.35 0.55 3.79
C TYR A 152 8.97 -0.60 2.85
N PHE A 153 9.97 -1.32 2.33
CA PHE A 153 9.81 -2.46 1.41
C PHE A 153 10.50 -3.72 1.99
N PRO A 154 9.81 -4.47 2.85
CA PRO A 154 10.39 -5.61 3.53
C PRO A 154 10.59 -6.82 2.62
N THR A 155 11.51 -7.70 3.00
CA THR A 155 11.57 -9.07 2.48
C THR A 155 10.49 -9.94 3.14
N ILE A 156 10.15 -11.08 2.51
CA ILE A 156 9.25 -12.09 3.12
C ILE A 156 9.77 -12.48 4.51
N GLY A 157 11.07 -12.80 4.63
CA GLY A 157 11.65 -13.28 5.89
C GLY A 157 11.55 -12.25 7.02
N ASN A 158 11.85 -10.98 6.73
CA ASN A 158 11.78 -9.92 7.73
C ASN A 158 10.35 -9.71 8.23
N TYR A 159 9.38 -9.65 7.29
CA TYR A 159 8.00 -9.37 7.66
C TYR A 159 7.31 -10.58 8.32
N ALA A 160 7.59 -11.80 7.86
CA ALA A 160 7.12 -13.02 8.50
C ALA A 160 7.63 -13.11 9.95
N THR A 161 8.92 -12.85 10.18
CA THR A 161 9.50 -12.83 11.54
C THR A 161 8.81 -11.80 12.44
N MET A 162 8.44 -10.63 11.90
CA MET A 162 7.75 -9.59 12.66
C MET A 162 6.33 -10.03 13.03
N LEU A 163 5.59 -10.62 12.08
CA LEU A 163 4.27 -11.20 12.30
C LEU A 163 4.31 -12.30 13.39
N GLU A 164 5.25 -13.25 13.28
CA GLU A 164 5.37 -14.35 14.24
C GLU A 164 5.75 -13.86 15.64
N LYS A 165 6.62 -12.85 15.75
CA LYS A 165 6.95 -12.22 17.05
C LYS A 165 5.73 -11.50 17.68
N THR A 166 4.78 -11.06 16.89
CA THR A 166 3.53 -10.46 17.38
C THR A 166 2.53 -11.53 17.86
N GLY A 167 2.70 -12.80 17.47
CA GLY A 167 1.82 -13.91 17.85
C GLY A 167 1.00 -14.48 16.66
N PHE A 168 1.21 -13.97 15.46
CA PHE A 168 0.58 -14.53 14.26
C PHE A 168 1.23 -15.83 13.80
N ARG A 169 0.45 -16.68 13.17
CA ARG A 169 0.95 -17.77 12.32
C ARG A 169 0.86 -17.37 10.86
N VAL A 170 1.98 -17.23 10.19
CA VAL A 170 2.03 -16.95 8.74
C VAL A 170 1.69 -18.24 7.99
N ILE A 171 0.66 -18.18 7.13
CA ILE A 171 0.21 -19.34 6.34
C ILE A 171 0.35 -19.14 4.85
N TYR A 172 0.58 -17.91 4.40
CA TYR A 172 0.86 -17.59 3.01
C TYR A 172 1.79 -16.38 2.93
N ALA A 173 2.79 -16.45 2.07
CA ALA A 173 3.67 -15.34 1.73
C ALA A 173 4.16 -15.49 0.29
N ALA A 174 4.06 -14.42 -0.49
CA ALA A 174 4.56 -14.36 -1.86
C ALA A 174 5.15 -12.98 -2.15
N LEU A 175 6.26 -12.97 -2.90
CA LEU A 175 6.83 -11.77 -3.48
C LEU A 175 6.63 -11.86 -5.00
N LEU A 176 5.92 -10.90 -5.57
CA LEU A 176 5.39 -10.96 -6.93
C LEU A 176 5.87 -9.75 -7.74
N ASP A 177 6.57 -9.99 -8.84
CA ASP A 177 6.82 -8.94 -9.82
C ASP A 177 5.50 -8.53 -10.47
N ARG A 178 5.24 -7.23 -10.49
CA ARG A 178 4.01 -6.67 -11.06
C ARG A 178 4.31 -5.44 -11.89
N PRO A 179 4.95 -5.60 -13.05
CA PRO A 179 5.16 -4.48 -13.96
C PRO A 179 3.82 -3.84 -14.32
N THR A 180 3.69 -2.54 -14.03
CA THR A 180 2.41 -1.82 -14.14
C THR A 180 2.52 -0.70 -15.16
N PRO A 181 1.71 -0.71 -16.23
CA PRO A 181 1.67 0.37 -17.20
C PRO A 181 1.27 1.70 -16.56
N LEU A 182 1.95 2.78 -16.94
CA LEU A 182 1.61 4.15 -16.55
C LEU A 182 1.02 4.90 -17.76
N LEU A 183 0.03 5.75 -17.48
CA LEU A 183 -0.73 6.43 -18.54
C LEU A 183 0.11 7.53 -19.21
N GLY A 184 0.14 7.50 -20.54
CA GLY A 184 0.68 8.57 -21.39
C GLY A 184 2.21 8.72 -21.37
N GLU A 185 2.69 9.68 -22.17
CA GLU A 185 4.12 10.00 -22.29
C GLU A 185 4.71 10.58 -21.00
N SER A 186 3.90 11.31 -20.21
CA SER A 186 4.29 11.88 -18.91
C SER A 186 4.20 10.88 -17.74
N GLY A 187 3.72 9.66 -17.97
CA GLY A 187 3.35 8.73 -16.91
C GLY A 187 4.41 8.50 -15.83
N MET A 188 5.69 8.39 -16.19
CA MET A 188 6.78 8.25 -15.19
C MET A 188 7.01 9.55 -14.39
N ARG A 189 6.95 10.70 -15.05
CA ARG A 189 7.06 12.01 -14.39
C ARG A 189 5.91 12.21 -13.40
N ASP A 190 4.69 11.91 -13.83
CA ASP A 190 3.49 12.05 -13.01
C ASP A 190 3.55 11.11 -11.81
N TRP A 191 4.03 9.87 -12.01
CA TRP A 191 4.25 8.90 -10.95
C TRP A 191 5.26 9.42 -9.91
N ILE A 192 6.44 9.90 -10.35
CA ILE A 192 7.47 10.46 -9.46
C ILE A 192 6.89 11.65 -8.68
N SER A 193 6.20 12.55 -9.36
CA SER A 193 5.64 13.76 -8.76
C SER A 193 4.58 13.47 -7.69
N MET A 194 3.82 12.38 -7.87
CA MET A 194 2.75 11.98 -6.97
C MET A 194 3.25 11.19 -5.75
N PHE A 195 4.19 10.27 -5.96
CA PHE A 195 4.58 9.33 -4.91
C PHE A 195 5.89 9.71 -4.21
N ILE A 196 6.80 10.43 -4.86
CA ILE A 196 8.09 10.82 -4.26
C ILE A 196 8.01 12.24 -3.69
N ILE A 197 7.28 12.38 -2.59
CA ILE A 197 7.05 13.70 -1.96
C ILE A 197 8.15 14.03 -0.94
N LYS A 198 8.36 13.14 0.04
CA LYS A 198 9.29 13.39 1.17
C LYS A 198 10.71 13.79 0.71
N PRO A 199 11.36 13.10 -0.26
CA PRO A 199 12.71 13.46 -0.71
C PRO A 199 12.81 14.84 -1.35
N PHE A 200 11.72 15.38 -1.88
CA PHE A 200 11.69 16.71 -2.50
C PHE A 200 11.28 17.84 -1.54
N MET A 201 11.00 17.54 -0.28
CA MET A 201 10.68 18.58 0.72
C MET A 201 11.88 19.51 0.92
N GLY A 202 11.67 20.81 0.73
CA GLY A 202 12.72 21.84 0.83
C GLY A 202 13.65 21.96 -0.38
N VAL A 203 13.45 21.17 -1.44
CA VAL A 203 14.19 21.30 -2.70
C VAL A 203 13.58 22.43 -3.53
N ALA A 204 14.45 23.32 -4.06
CA ALA A 204 14.02 24.42 -4.93
C ALA A 204 13.31 23.88 -6.19
N PRO A 205 12.22 24.54 -6.66
CA PRO A 205 11.40 24.02 -7.76
C PRO A 205 12.17 23.73 -9.04
N ASP A 206 13.13 24.57 -9.40
CA ASP A 206 13.96 24.40 -10.59
C ASP A 206 14.93 23.22 -10.48
N VAL A 207 15.45 22.95 -9.28
CA VAL A 207 16.30 21.79 -8.98
C VAL A 207 15.45 20.51 -9.00
N LYS A 208 14.27 20.53 -8.39
CA LYS A 208 13.32 19.40 -8.44
C LYS A 208 13.02 19.01 -9.89
N GLU A 209 12.70 19.98 -10.76
CA GLU A 209 12.43 19.73 -12.17
C GLU A 209 13.64 19.10 -12.90
N LYS A 210 14.87 19.55 -12.63
CA LYS A 210 16.07 18.96 -13.20
C LYS A 210 16.26 17.52 -12.77
N ILE A 211 16.13 17.24 -11.46
CA ILE A 211 16.25 15.87 -10.91
C ILE A 211 15.22 14.93 -11.54
N ILE A 212 13.96 15.36 -11.65
CA ILE A 212 12.91 14.54 -12.27
C ILE A 212 13.24 14.28 -13.75
N ASN A 213 13.67 15.30 -14.49
CA ASN A 213 14.02 15.14 -15.90
C ASN A 213 15.18 14.17 -16.11
N GLU A 214 16.23 14.26 -15.29
CA GLU A 214 17.38 13.35 -15.33
C GLU A 214 16.94 11.92 -15.02
N ALA A 215 16.19 11.70 -13.95
CA ALA A 215 15.69 10.37 -13.59
C ALA A 215 14.80 9.77 -14.68
N VAL A 216 13.88 10.54 -15.26
CA VAL A 216 13.00 10.09 -16.36
C VAL A 216 13.82 9.76 -17.61
N SER A 217 14.87 10.57 -17.93
CA SER A 217 15.75 10.30 -19.05
C SER A 217 16.49 8.97 -18.87
N ASP A 218 17.07 8.72 -17.70
CA ASP A 218 17.78 7.47 -17.38
C ASP A 218 16.87 6.24 -17.47
N LEU A 219 15.62 6.38 -17.02
CA LEU A 219 14.63 5.29 -17.03
C LEU A 219 14.10 4.97 -18.42
N ARG A 220 14.22 5.89 -19.38
CA ARG A 220 13.59 5.74 -20.70
C ARG A 220 14.05 4.49 -21.45
N SER A 221 15.31 4.13 -21.35
CA SER A 221 15.85 2.95 -22.04
C SER A 221 15.42 1.61 -21.44
N VAL A 222 14.96 1.61 -20.18
CA VAL A 222 14.66 0.37 -19.42
C VAL A 222 13.18 0.20 -19.07
N LEU A 223 12.45 1.30 -18.91
CA LEU A 223 11.02 1.26 -18.47
C LEU A 223 10.06 1.90 -19.48
N TYR A 224 10.52 2.33 -20.64
CA TYR A 224 9.66 2.88 -21.69
C TYR A 224 9.76 2.06 -22.97
N SER A 225 8.69 1.42 -23.36
CA SER A 225 8.58 0.63 -24.59
C SER A 225 7.18 0.75 -25.19
N ASN A 226 7.08 0.64 -26.51
CA ASN A 226 5.80 0.71 -27.24
C ASN A 226 4.94 1.94 -26.85
N LYS A 227 5.59 3.09 -26.64
CA LYS A 227 4.94 4.35 -26.20
C LYS A 227 4.27 4.29 -24.82
N THR A 228 4.70 3.34 -23.97
CA THR A 228 4.14 3.14 -22.63
C THR A 228 5.27 3.05 -21.62
N TRP A 229 5.14 3.78 -20.53
CA TRP A 229 5.94 3.62 -19.33
C TRP A 229 5.45 2.42 -18.52
N THR A 230 6.37 1.72 -17.87
CA THR A 230 6.04 0.63 -16.95
C THR A 230 6.76 0.84 -15.64
N ALA A 231 6.04 0.93 -14.53
CA ALA A 231 6.64 0.94 -13.20
C ALA A 231 7.02 -0.48 -12.78
N ASP A 232 8.22 -0.63 -12.21
CA ASP A 232 8.78 -1.93 -11.78
C ASP A 232 8.32 -2.29 -10.35
N TYR A 233 6.99 -2.45 -10.18
CA TYR A 233 6.43 -2.86 -8.90
C TYR A 233 6.80 -4.29 -8.52
N VAL A 234 7.15 -4.47 -7.25
CA VAL A 234 7.23 -5.77 -6.58
C VAL A 234 6.30 -5.76 -5.38
N ARG A 235 5.39 -6.72 -5.31
CA ARG A 235 4.37 -6.79 -4.26
C ARG A 235 4.66 -7.93 -3.29
N LEU A 236 4.64 -7.59 -2.01
CA LEU A 236 4.61 -8.56 -0.92
C LEU A 236 3.15 -8.80 -0.55
N ARG A 237 2.71 -10.04 -0.71
CA ARG A 237 1.36 -10.51 -0.37
C ARG A 237 1.45 -11.55 0.72
N MET A 238 0.72 -11.36 1.81
CA MET A 238 0.77 -12.29 2.94
C MET A 238 -0.62 -12.52 3.54
N LYS A 239 -0.75 -13.72 4.16
CA LYS A 239 -1.86 -14.06 5.03
C LYS A 239 -1.31 -14.63 6.33
N ALA A 240 -1.79 -14.10 7.45
CA ALA A 240 -1.44 -14.57 8.78
C ALA A 240 -2.71 -14.74 9.64
N ILE A 241 -2.66 -15.65 10.59
CA ILE A 241 -3.79 -15.98 11.47
C ILE A 241 -3.40 -15.65 12.91
N ARG A 242 -4.26 -14.92 13.62
CA ARG A 242 -4.17 -14.78 15.07
C ARG A 242 -4.38 -16.15 15.70
N LEU A 243 -3.39 -16.66 16.45
CA LEU A 243 -3.52 -17.92 17.15
C LEU A 243 -4.56 -17.82 18.27
N TYR A 244 -5.15 -18.97 18.63
CA TYR A 244 -5.92 -19.12 19.86
C TYR A 244 -4.94 -19.09 21.03
N ASP A 245 -5.27 -18.34 22.07
CA ASP A 245 -4.53 -18.31 23.34
C ASP A 245 -4.65 -19.64 24.07
#